data_e98630384b085ab8653f6980ddc135b8
#
_entry.id   e98630384b085ab8653f6980ddc135b8
#
_cell.length_a   1.000
_cell.length_b   1.000
_cell.length_c   1.000
_cell.angle_alpha   90.00
_cell.angle_beta   90.00
_cell.angle_gamma   90.00
#
_symmetry.space_group_name_H-M   'P 1'
#
loop_
_entity.id
_entity.type
_entity.pdbx_description
1 polymer ?
#
loop_
_entity_poly.entity_id
_entity_poly.type
_entity_poly.pdbx_seq_one_letter_code
_entity_poly.pdbx_strand_id
1 'polypeptide(L)'
;MSKAKFERTKPHVNVGTIGHVDHGKTTLTAALTKVLAEEYGGVAQDFAQIDNAPEERERGITIATAHVEYETGARHYAHVDCPGHADYVKNMITGAAQMDGAILVVSAADGPMPQTREHILLARQVGVPAMVVFLNKADMVDDAELLELVEMEVRELLSDYDFPGDDIPITTGSALKALEGDSGEMGSQAIVKLVESMDEYIPEPERAVDGAFLMPIEDVFSISGRGTVVTGRVERGIVKTGEEVEIVGMKETTKTVVTGVEMFRKLLDEGRAGDNIGALLRGTKRDEVERGQVLCKPGSITPHTKFECEVYVLGKDEGGRHTPFFDGYRPQFYFRTTDVTGACDLPSGTEMVMPGDNVQMTVSLIAPIAMEEGLRFAVREGGRTVGAGVVSKILE
;
A
#
# COMPACT_ATOMS: atom_id res chain seq x y z
N MET A 1 -2.81 31.54 10.07
CA MET A 1 -4.17 31.09 9.74
C MET A 1 -4.40 29.79 10.48
N SER A 2 -5.58 29.60 11.16
CA SER A 2 -5.94 28.32 11.74
C SER A 2 -6.19 27.31 10.61
N LYS A 3 -5.63 26.09 10.73
CA LYS A 3 -5.96 25.02 9.79
C LYS A 3 -7.46 24.68 9.87
N ALA A 4 -8.05 24.31 8.74
CA ALA A 4 -9.41 23.83 8.69
C ALA A 4 -9.53 22.50 9.48
N LYS A 5 -10.73 22.23 10.00
CA LYS A 5 -11.04 20.96 10.65
C LYS A 5 -11.59 20.00 9.59
N PHE A 6 -11.18 18.73 9.66
CA PHE A 6 -11.73 17.67 8.81
C PHE A 6 -13.12 17.26 9.33
N GLU A 7 -14.10 17.23 8.44
CA GLU A 7 -15.46 16.78 8.76
C GLU A 7 -15.73 15.42 8.07
N ARG A 8 -16.14 14.42 8.85
CA ARG A 8 -16.45 13.07 8.34
C ARG A 8 -17.90 13.02 7.86
N THR A 9 -18.15 13.46 6.63
CA THR A 9 -19.50 13.51 6.04
C THR A 9 -19.83 12.29 5.18
N LYS A 10 -18.82 11.53 4.74
CA LYS A 10 -18.93 10.35 3.87
C LYS A 10 -18.10 9.19 4.39
N PRO A 11 -18.43 7.95 4.01
CA PRO A 11 -17.54 6.81 4.22
C PRO A 11 -16.15 7.07 3.66
N HIS A 12 -15.10 6.70 4.42
CA HIS A 12 -13.72 6.88 4.05
C HIS A 12 -13.13 5.57 3.55
N VAL A 13 -12.58 5.57 2.33
CA VAL A 13 -12.00 4.40 1.66
C VAL A 13 -10.59 4.73 1.20
N ASN A 14 -9.64 3.84 1.49
CA ASN A 14 -8.27 3.96 1.02
C ASN A 14 -8.10 3.16 -0.26
N VAL A 15 -7.70 3.81 -1.33
CA VAL A 15 -7.39 3.16 -2.60
C VAL A 15 -5.98 3.50 -3.04
N GLY A 16 -5.49 2.83 -4.06
CA GLY A 16 -4.21 3.23 -4.64
C GLY A 16 -4.00 2.64 -6.02
N THR A 17 -3.12 3.28 -6.78
CA THR A 17 -2.69 2.84 -8.10
C THR A 17 -1.52 1.90 -8.00
N ILE A 18 -1.65 0.73 -8.65
CA ILE A 18 -0.60 -0.28 -8.81
C ILE A 18 -0.44 -0.65 -10.28
N GLY A 19 0.66 -1.25 -10.66
CA GLY A 19 0.94 -1.68 -12.03
C GLY A 19 2.36 -1.33 -12.48
N HIS A 20 2.69 -1.67 -13.70
CA HIS A 20 4.03 -1.54 -14.27
C HIS A 20 4.50 -0.08 -14.33
N VAL A 21 5.84 0.13 -14.37
CA VAL A 21 6.43 1.44 -14.64
C VAL A 21 5.95 1.94 -16.01
N ASP A 22 5.79 3.24 -16.17
CA ASP A 22 5.32 3.90 -17.42
C ASP A 22 3.91 3.53 -17.91
N HIS A 23 3.12 2.74 -17.17
CA HIS A 23 1.70 2.50 -17.50
C HIS A 23 0.78 3.70 -17.16
N GLY A 24 1.33 4.76 -16.54
CA GLY A 24 0.62 6.03 -16.31
C GLY A 24 -0.18 6.08 -15.01
N LYS A 25 0.29 5.43 -13.94
CA LYS A 25 -0.32 5.47 -12.59
C LYS A 25 -0.45 6.89 -12.05
N THR A 26 0.66 7.62 -11.99
CA THR A 26 0.69 9.01 -11.51
C THR A 26 -0.12 9.95 -12.40
N THR A 27 -0.11 9.71 -13.72
CA THR A 27 -0.96 10.44 -14.67
C THR A 27 -2.43 10.21 -14.38
N LEU A 28 -2.83 8.96 -14.09
CA LEU A 28 -4.21 8.64 -13.69
C LEU A 28 -4.58 9.27 -12.35
N THR A 29 -3.67 9.23 -11.37
CA THR A 29 -3.87 9.87 -10.07
C THR A 29 -4.10 11.38 -10.21
N ALA A 30 -3.32 12.06 -11.06
CA ALA A 30 -3.52 13.47 -11.37
C ALA A 30 -4.87 13.71 -12.10
N ALA A 31 -5.23 12.86 -13.07
CA ALA A 31 -6.51 12.95 -13.78
C ALA A 31 -7.71 12.77 -12.84
N LEU A 32 -7.65 11.81 -11.92
CA LEU A 32 -8.67 11.60 -10.89
C LEU A 32 -8.87 12.86 -10.04
N THR A 33 -7.80 13.45 -9.50
CA THR A 33 -7.92 14.65 -8.67
C THR A 33 -8.48 15.83 -9.46
N LYS A 34 -8.12 15.99 -10.74
CA LYS A 34 -8.59 17.09 -11.58
C LYS A 34 -10.07 16.94 -11.92
N VAL A 35 -10.46 15.80 -12.52
CA VAL A 35 -11.83 15.58 -12.98
C VAL A 35 -12.81 15.61 -11.81
N LEU A 36 -12.47 14.98 -10.68
CA LEU A 36 -13.34 14.97 -9.51
C LEU A 36 -13.41 16.31 -8.78
N ALA A 37 -12.33 17.11 -8.83
CA ALA A 37 -12.38 18.49 -8.31
C ALA A 37 -13.31 19.38 -9.13
N GLU A 38 -13.40 19.17 -10.45
CA GLU A 38 -14.33 19.89 -11.32
C GLU A 38 -15.78 19.48 -11.07
N GLU A 39 -16.04 18.20 -10.77
CA GLU A 39 -17.40 17.66 -10.63
C GLU A 39 -17.95 17.76 -9.18
N TYR A 40 -17.13 17.45 -8.18
CA TYR A 40 -17.54 17.36 -6.76
C TYR A 40 -16.86 18.40 -5.86
N GLY A 41 -15.96 19.22 -6.42
CA GLY A 41 -15.15 20.13 -5.63
C GLY A 41 -13.89 19.44 -5.07
N GLY A 42 -13.03 20.23 -4.44
CA GLY A 42 -11.76 19.78 -3.90
C GLY A 42 -10.57 20.49 -4.54
N VAL A 43 -9.39 19.90 -4.47
CA VAL A 43 -8.15 20.48 -4.99
C VAL A 43 -7.55 19.52 -6.00
N ALA A 44 -7.49 19.97 -7.26
CA ALA A 44 -6.74 19.28 -8.29
C ALA A 44 -5.23 19.30 -7.95
N GLN A 45 -4.55 18.19 -8.16
CA GLN A 45 -3.10 18.09 -7.98
C GLN A 45 -2.45 17.75 -9.33
N ASP A 46 -1.46 18.56 -9.71
CA ASP A 46 -0.69 18.32 -10.91
C ASP A 46 0.32 17.18 -10.70
N PHE A 47 0.72 16.52 -11.79
CA PHE A 47 1.73 15.47 -11.80
C PHE A 47 2.99 15.86 -10.98
N ALA A 48 3.51 17.09 -11.16
CA ALA A 48 4.68 17.59 -10.44
C ALA A 48 4.45 17.86 -8.94
N GLN A 49 3.20 17.85 -8.48
CA GLN A 49 2.85 17.95 -7.06
C GLN A 49 2.75 16.59 -6.41
N ILE A 50 2.43 15.56 -7.18
CA ILE A 50 2.38 14.15 -6.77
C ILE A 50 3.81 13.62 -6.73
N ASP A 51 4.53 13.59 -7.85
CA ASP A 51 5.95 13.25 -7.92
C ASP A 51 6.79 14.48 -7.55
N ASN A 52 6.97 14.72 -6.26
CA ASN A 52 7.51 15.97 -5.74
C ASN A 52 9.03 15.95 -5.50
N ALA A 53 9.64 14.77 -5.30
CA ALA A 53 11.06 14.66 -5.04
C ALA A 53 11.90 15.05 -6.29
N PRO A 54 13.05 15.72 -6.10
CA PRO A 54 13.92 16.09 -7.22
C PRO A 54 14.34 14.91 -8.09
N GLU A 55 14.60 13.75 -7.47
CA GLU A 55 14.99 12.51 -8.16
C GLU A 55 13.83 11.92 -8.99
N GLU A 56 12.60 12.03 -8.52
CA GLU A 56 11.39 11.60 -9.25
C GLU A 56 11.21 12.42 -10.52
N ARG A 57 11.38 13.73 -10.41
CA ARG A 57 11.28 14.65 -11.56
C ARG A 57 12.40 14.45 -12.59
N GLU A 58 13.62 14.18 -12.12
CA GLU A 58 14.77 13.95 -13.00
C GLU A 58 14.65 12.64 -13.76
N ARG A 59 14.18 11.58 -13.10
CA ARG A 59 14.04 10.23 -13.66
C ARG A 59 12.70 9.99 -14.36
N GLY A 60 11.68 10.81 -14.09
CA GLY A 60 10.31 10.62 -14.60
C GLY A 60 9.61 9.38 -14.03
N ILE A 61 10.03 8.90 -12.85
CA ILE A 61 9.45 7.72 -12.20
C ILE A 61 9.11 8.02 -10.74
N THR A 62 8.00 7.48 -10.24
CA THR A 62 7.62 7.55 -8.83
C THR A 62 8.54 6.67 -7.98
N ILE A 63 9.14 7.22 -6.94
CA ILE A 63 10.04 6.55 -5.99
C ILE A 63 9.35 6.33 -4.65
N ALA A 64 8.78 7.37 -4.08
CA ALA A 64 8.05 7.34 -2.82
C ALA A 64 6.53 7.24 -3.08
N THR A 65 5.80 6.72 -2.10
CA THR A 65 4.33 6.79 -2.13
C THR A 65 3.86 8.23 -1.97
N ALA A 66 2.95 8.68 -2.82
CA ALA A 66 2.29 9.96 -2.68
C ALA A 66 0.83 9.76 -2.23
N HIS A 67 0.33 10.66 -1.38
CA HIS A 67 -1.02 10.60 -0.86
C HIS A 67 -1.83 11.80 -1.35
N VAL A 68 -2.94 11.54 -2.01
CA VAL A 68 -3.91 12.55 -2.44
C VAL A 68 -5.30 12.22 -1.90
N GLU A 69 -6.19 13.22 -1.86
CA GLU A 69 -7.60 13.03 -1.49
C GLU A 69 -8.52 13.53 -2.60
N TYR A 70 -9.64 12.86 -2.77
CA TYR A 70 -10.75 13.29 -3.60
C TYR A 70 -12.07 12.71 -3.10
N GLU A 71 -13.18 13.26 -3.57
CA GLU A 71 -14.52 12.84 -3.19
C GLU A 71 -15.35 12.49 -4.41
N THR A 72 -16.31 11.59 -4.19
CA THR A 72 -17.43 11.32 -5.09
C THR A 72 -18.75 11.75 -4.45
N GLY A 73 -19.85 11.55 -5.12
CA GLY A 73 -21.16 11.71 -4.49
C GLY A 73 -21.35 10.83 -3.25
N ALA A 74 -20.75 9.63 -3.24
CA ALA A 74 -20.95 8.60 -2.23
C ALA A 74 -19.83 8.53 -1.17
N ARG A 75 -18.57 8.75 -1.54
CA ARG A 75 -17.39 8.41 -0.72
C ARG A 75 -16.32 9.50 -0.70
N HIS A 76 -15.51 9.48 0.35
CA HIS A 76 -14.23 10.19 0.43
C HIS A 76 -13.10 9.19 0.27
N TYR A 77 -12.23 9.42 -0.71
CA TYR A 77 -11.08 8.57 -1.02
C TYR A 77 -9.77 9.19 -0.55
N ALA A 78 -9.00 8.42 0.20
CA ALA A 78 -7.56 8.63 0.33
C ALA A 78 -6.87 7.75 -0.71
N HIS A 79 -6.08 8.33 -1.58
CA HIS A 79 -5.44 7.62 -2.68
C HIS A 79 -3.92 7.62 -2.51
N VAL A 80 -3.34 6.44 -2.59
CA VAL A 80 -1.90 6.20 -2.52
C VAL A 80 -1.38 5.93 -3.94
N ASP A 81 -0.58 6.83 -4.48
CA ASP A 81 0.14 6.57 -5.73
C ASP A 81 1.39 5.75 -5.44
N CYS A 82 1.47 4.52 -5.97
CA CYS A 82 2.55 3.59 -5.71
C CYS A 82 3.59 3.59 -6.82
N PRO A 83 4.90 3.46 -6.47
CA PRO A 83 5.94 3.31 -7.47
C PRO A 83 5.73 2.04 -8.30
N GLY A 84 6.10 2.10 -9.59
CA GLY A 84 6.00 0.95 -10.51
C GLY A 84 7.31 0.21 -10.71
N HIS A 85 8.45 0.81 -10.37
CA HIS A 85 9.77 0.25 -10.65
C HIS A 85 10.17 -0.81 -9.60
N ALA A 86 10.80 -1.89 -10.04
CA ALA A 86 11.19 -3.01 -9.18
C ALA A 86 12.09 -2.63 -8.00
N ASP A 87 12.95 -1.61 -8.15
CA ASP A 87 13.82 -1.13 -7.08
C ASP A 87 13.05 -0.52 -5.89
N TYR A 88 11.81 -0.08 -6.11
CA TYR A 88 10.98 0.59 -5.11
C TYR A 88 9.80 -0.24 -4.61
N VAL A 89 9.81 -1.55 -4.85
CA VAL A 89 8.76 -2.49 -4.41
C VAL A 89 8.50 -2.42 -2.91
N LYS A 90 9.49 -2.10 -2.09
CA LYS A 90 9.28 -1.85 -0.65
C LYS A 90 8.23 -0.77 -0.40
N ASN A 91 8.29 0.33 -1.14
CA ASN A 91 7.32 1.42 -1.03
C ASN A 91 5.95 1.01 -1.58
N MET A 92 5.94 0.21 -2.66
CA MET A 92 4.72 -0.39 -3.20
C MET A 92 4.03 -1.30 -2.18
N ILE A 93 4.76 -2.21 -1.52
CA ILE A 93 4.21 -3.09 -0.47
C ILE A 93 3.63 -2.27 0.68
N THR A 94 4.34 -1.24 1.13
CA THR A 94 3.86 -0.34 2.19
C THR A 94 2.58 0.38 1.79
N GLY A 95 2.51 0.89 0.57
CA GLY A 95 1.31 1.54 0.03
C GLY A 95 0.14 0.56 -0.11
N ALA A 96 0.38 -0.63 -0.69
CA ALA A 96 -0.65 -1.64 -0.89
C ALA A 96 -1.24 -2.16 0.42
N ALA A 97 -0.44 -2.30 1.47
CA ALA A 97 -0.92 -2.72 2.80
C ALA A 97 -1.92 -1.74 3.43
N GLN A 98 -2.02 -0.52 2.91
CA GLN A 98 -2.96 0.50 3.39
C GLN A 98 -4.27 0.54 2.61
N MET A 99 -4.38 -0.18 1.50
CA MET A 99 -5.52 -0.09 0.58
C MET A 99 -6.69 -0.95 1.04
N ASP A 100 -7.88 -0.38 0.92
CA ASP A 100 -9.15 -1.09 1.01
C ASP A 100 -9.61 -1.57 -0.39
N GLY A 101 -8.97 -1.05 -1.44
CA GLY A 101 -9.14 -1.45 -2.83
C GLY A 101 -7.99 -0.93 -3.68
N ALA A 102 -7.65 -1.60 -4.77
CA ALA A 102 -6.59 -1.18 -5.69
C ALA A 102 -7.14 -0.85 -7.09
N ILE A 103 -6.48 0.08 -7.76
CA ILE A 103 -6.67 0.37 -9.18
C ILE A 103 -5.45 -0.19 -9.91
N LEU A 104 -5.63 -1.28 -10.63
CA LEU A 104 -4.60 -1.84 -11.48
C LEU A 104 -4.56 -1.07 -12.79
N VAL A 105 -3.45 -0.39 -13.05
CA VAL A 105 -3.24 0.39 -14.27
C VAL A 105 -2.41 -0.42 -15.26
N VAL A 106 -2.97 -0.73 -16.41
CA VAL A 106 -2.32 -1.46 -17.50
C VAL A 106 -2.37 -0.61 -18.76
N SER A 107 -1.25 -0.47 -19.45
CA SER A 107 -1.22 0.15 -20.77
C SER A 107 -1.92 -0.75 -21.78
N ALA A 108 -2.93 -0.22 -22.48
CA ALA A 108 -3.64 -0.94 -23.54
C ALA A 108 -2.73 -1.28 -24.74
N ALA A 109 -1.66 -0.50 -24.93
CA ALA A 109 -0.71 -0.73 -26.01
C ALA A 109 0.34 -1.80 -25.68
N ASP A 110 0.70 -1.97 -24.40
CA ASP A 110 1.78 -2.86 -23.97
C ASP A 110 1.27 -4.16 -23.34
N GLY A 111 0.01 -4.16 -22.82
CA GLY A 111 -0.55 -5.28 -22.06
C GLY A 111 0.08 -5.48 -20.67
N PRO A 112 -0.21 -6.61 -20.02
CA PRO A 112 0.39 -6.95 -18.72
C PRO A 112 1.89 -7.19 -18.82
N MET A 113 2.66 -6.48 -18.00
CA MET A 113 4.13 -6.50 -17.96
C MET A 113 4.63 -7.16 -16.64
N PRO A 114 5.94 -7.46 -16.51
CA PRO A 114 6.44 -8.19 -15.33
C PRO A 114 6.05 -7.60 -13.97
N GLN A 115 6.14 -6.26 -13.79
CA GLN A 115 5.71 -5.64 -12.53
C GLN A 115 4.19 -5.65 -12.35
N THR A 116 3.40 -5.76 -13.40
CA THR A 116 1.95 -5.96 -13.30
C THR A 116 1.65 -7.23 -12.50
N ARG A 117 2.30 -8.34 -12.88
CA ARG A 117 2.19 -9.63 -12.19
C ARG A 117 2.65 -9.54 -10.73
N GLU A 118 3.83 -8.96 -10.50
CA GLU A 118 4.39 -8.79 -9.15
C GLU A 118 3.47 -7.95 -8.27
N HIS A 119 2.89 -6.88 -8.79
CA HIS A 119 2.00 -6.00 -8.03
C HIS A 119 0.66 -6.66 -7.68
N ILE A 120 0.09 -7.46 -8.57
CA ILE A 120 -1.13 -8.25 -8.28
C ILE A 120 -0.83 -9.26 -7.17
N LEU A 121 0.26 -10.02 -7.29
CA LEU A 121 0.70 -10.97 -6.28
C LEU A 121 0.89 -10.30 -4.91
N LEU A 122 1.61 -9.18 -4.87
CA LEU A 122 1.86 -8.45 -3.62
C LEU A 122 0.58 -7.88 -3.02
N ALA A 123 -0.31 -7.32 -3.84
CA ALA A 123 -1.62 -6.85 -3.38
C ALA A 123 -2.43 -7.98 -2.73
N ARG A 124 -2.41 -9.17 -3.34
CA ARG A 124 -3.06 -10.37 -2.76
C ARG A 124 -2.44 -10.76 -1.42
N GLN A 125 -1.12 -10.75 -1.32
CA GLN A 125 -0.38 -11.14 -0.10
C GLN A 125 -0.60 -10.17 1.06
N VAL A 126 -0.61 -8.87 0.81
CA VAL A 126 -0.89 -7.88 1.86
C VAL A 126 -2.37 -7.77 2.20
N GLY A 127 -3.23 -8.49 1.46
CA GLY A 127 -4.65 -8.62 1.77
C GLY A 127 -5.54 -7.52 1.21
N VAL A 128 -5.18 -6.91 0.08
CA VAL A 128 -6.08 -6.00 -0.65
C VAL A 128 -7.36 -6.76 -1.04
N PRO A 129 -8.54 -6.35 -0.55
CA PRO A 129 -9.74 -7.17 -0.67
C PRO A 129 -10.41 -7.08 -2.04
N ALA A 130 -10.24 -5.97 -2.76
CA ALA A 130 -10.88 -5.73 -4.06
C ALA A 130 -9.96 -4.96 -5.01
N MET A 131 -10.16 -5.17 -6.30
CA MET A 131 -9.38 -4.51 -7.35
C MET A 131 -10.31 -4.10 -8.49
N VAL A 132 -10.07 -2.92 -9.08
CA VAL A 132 -10.63 -2.49 -10.36
C VAL A 132 -9.51 -2.25 -11.35
N VAL A 133 -9.78 -2.30 -12.63
CA VAL A 133 -8.76 -2.14 -13.68
C VAL A 133 -9.01 -0.90 -14.51
N PHE A 134 -7.94 -0.18 -14.83
CA PHE A 134 -7.94 0.89 -15.81
C PHE A 134 -6.98 0.54 -16.95
N LEU A 135 -7.54 0.23 -18.15
CA LEU A 135 -6.76 0.08 -19.37
C LEU A 135 -6.43 1.46 -19.91
N ASN A 136 -5.25 1.95 -19.57
CA ASN A 136 -4.78 3.29 -19.90
C ASN A 136 -4.14 3.35 -21.29
N LYS A 137 -3.93 4.55 -21.82
CA LYS A 137 -3.33 4.80 -23.15
C LYS A 137 -4.13 4.17 -24.30
N ALA A 138 -5.42 3.98 -24.12
CA ALA A 138 -6.29 3.41 -25.15
C ALA A 138 -6.35 4.27 -26.44
N ASP A 139 -6.03 5.56 -26.32
CA ASP A 139 -5.88 6.48 -27.45
C ASP A 139 -4.70 6.14 -28.39
N MET A 140 -3.80 5.26 -27.97
CA MET A 140 -2.67 4.77 -28.79
C MET A 140 -3.02 3.48 -29.56
N VAL A 141 -4.21 2.92 -29.36
CA VAL A 141 -4.65 1.65 -29.95
C VAL A 141 -5.86 1.88 -30.83
N ASP A 142 -5.67 1.73 -32.14
CA ASP A 142 -6.73 1.88 -33.13
C ASP A 142 -7.52 0.59 -33.39
N ASP A 143 -7.01 -0.55 -32.90
CA ASP A 143 -7.58 -1.88 -33.13
C ASP A 143 -8.39 -2.34 -31.92
N ALA A 144 -9.71 -2.48 -32.10
CA ALA A 144 -10.60 -2.94 -31.04
C ALA A 144 -10.33 -4.41 -30.63
N GLU A 145 -9.89 -5.27 -31.55
CA GLU A 145 -9.57 -6.67 -31.24
C GLU A 145 -8.35 -6.76 -30.30
N LEU A 146 -7.39 -5.83 -30.44
CA LEU A 146 -6.25 -5.75 -29.55
C LEU A 146 -6.66 -5.33 -28.14
N LEU A 147 -7.59 -4.38 -28.00
CA LEU A 147 -8.13 -3.98 -26.70
C LEU A 147 -8.83 -5.14 -26.00
N GLU A 148 -9.65 -5.91 -26.73
CA GLU A 148 -10.33 -7.10 -26.20
C GLU A 148 -9.30 -8.18 -25.75
N LEU A 149 -8.23 -8.39 -26.53
CA LEU A 149 -7.18 -9.34 -26.20
C LEU A 149 -6.46 -8.95 -24.90
N VAL A 150 -6.08 -7.68 -24.76
CA VAL A 150 -5.43 -7.17 -23.54
C VAL A 150 -6.35 -7.30 -22.32
N GLU A 151 -7.65 -7.02 -22.49
CA GLU A 151 -8.65 -7.22 -21.44
C GLU A 151 -8.71 -8.68 -21.00
N MET A 152 -8.75 -9.62 -21.94
CA MET A 152 -8.75 -11.07 -21.65
C MET A 152 -7.49 -11.50 -20.91
N GLU A 153 -6.29 -11.05 -21.34
CA GLU A 153 -5.03 -11.33 -20.65
C GLU A 153 -5.02 -10.82 -19.19
N VAL A 154 -5.57 -9.63 -18.96
CA VAL A 154 -5.65 -9.05 -17.60
C VAL A 154 -6.61 -9.87 -16.74
N ARG A 155 -7.76 -10.30 -17.25
CA ARG A 155 -8.74 -11.14 -16.54
C ARG A 155 -8.16 -12.50 -16.17
N GLU A 156 -7.48 -13.15 -17.11
CA GLU A 156 -6.79 -14.43 -16.88
C GLU A 156 -5.71 -14.26 -15.79
N LEU A 157 -4.88 -13.22 -15.91
CA LEU A 157 -3.84 -12.93 -14.94
C LEU A 157 -4.40 -12.67 -13.53
N LEU A 158 -5.50 -11.95 -13.40
CA LEU A 158 -6.15 -11.69 -12.11
C LEU A 158 -6.69 -13.00 -11.50
N SER A 159 -7.25 -13.87 -12.33
CA SER A 159 -7.76 -15.18 -11.91
C SER A 159 -6.65 -16.11 -11.43
N ASP A 160 -5.48 -16.07 -12.06
CA ASP A 160 -4.28 -16.84 -11.66
C ASP A 160 -3.80 -16.47 -10.24
N TYR A 161 -4.09 -15.26 -9.79
CA TYR A 161 -3.75 -14.77 -8.43
C TYR A 161 -4.94 -14.71 -7.48
N ASP A 162 -5.95 -15.54 -7.69
CA ASP A 162 -7.17 -15.67 -6.84
C ASP A 162 -8.00 -14.37 -6.71
N PHE A 163 -7.95 -13.47 -7.67
CA PHE A 163 -8.94 -12.42 -7.81
C PHE A 163 -10.04 -12.87 -8.76
N PRO A 164 -11.31 -12.43 -8.60
CA PRO A 164 -12.41 -12.85 -9.47
C PRO A 164 -12.32 -12.13 -10.83
N GLY A 165 -11.36 -12.50 -11.67
CA GLY A 165 -10.99 -11.81 -12.91
C GLY A 165 -12.17 -11.56 -13.87
N ASP A 166 -13.14 -12.50 -13.96
CA ASP A 166 -14.32 -12.36 -14.80
C ASP A 166 -15.29 -11.27 -14.32
N ASP A 167 -15.36 -11.05 -12.99
CA ASP A 167 -16.31 -10.11 -12.37
C ASP A 167 -15.71 -8.72 -12.13
N ILE A 168 -14.38 -8.58 -12.24
CA ILE A 168 -13.69 -7.31 -11.97
C ILE A 168 -14.04 -6.26 -13.02
N PRO A 169 -14.48 -5.06 -12.61
CA PRO A 169 -14.73 -3.96 -13.53
C PRO A 169 -13.45 -3.51 -14.23
N ILE A 170 -13.50 -3.44 -15.56
CA ILE A 170 -12.42 -2.90 -16.39
C ILE A 170 -12.95 -1.67 -17.13
N THR A 171 -12.25 -0.56 -16.94
CA THR A 171 -12.53 0.70 -17.63
C THR A 171 -11.40 1.01 -18.59
N THR A 172 -11.74 1.33 -19.83
CA THR A 172 -10.78 1.68 -20.90
C THR A 172 -10.79 3.19 -21.13
N GLY A 173 -9.60 3.81 -21.21
CA GLY A 173 -9.51 5.25 -21.41
C GLY A 173 -8.08 5.76 -21.56
N SER A 174 -7.92 7.07 -21.53
CA SER A 174 -6.64 7.78 -21.56
C SER A 174 -6.58 8.82 -20.45
N ALA A 175 -5.78 8.55 -19.43
CA ALA A 175 -5.56 9.49 -18.33
C ALA A 175 -4.95 10.80 -18.83
N LEU A 176 -4.10 10.76 -19.86
CA LEU A 176 -3.49 11.95 -20.46
C LEU A 176 -4.54 12.84 -21.12
N LYS A 177 -5.44 12.27 -21.93
CA LYS A 177 -6.54 13.02 -22.54
C LYS A 177 -7.46 13.68 -21.52
N ALA A 178 -7.78 12.95 -20.43
CA ALA A 178 -8.55 13.52 -19.32
C ALA A 178 -7.83 14.72 -18.67
N LEU A 179 -6.51 14.62 -18.47
CA LEU A 179 -5.69 15.74 -17.97
C LEU A 179 -5.63 16.93 -18.93
N GLU A 180 -5.62 16.69 -20.22
CA GLU A 180 -5.65 17.72 -21.27
C GLU A 180 -7.03 18.36 -21.45
N GLY A 181 -8.06 17.84 -20.73
CA GLY A 181 -9.42 18.41 -20.74
C GLY A 181 -10.33 17.83 -21.83
N ASP A 182 -9.99 16.67 -22.39
CA ASP A 182 -10.88 15.93 -23.27
C ASP A 182 -12.09 15.42 -22.46
N SER A 183 -13.29 15.89 -22.84
CA SER A 183 -14.56 15.49 -22.24
C SER A 183 -15.21 14.26 -22.91
N GLY A 184 -14.52 13.62 -23.85
CA GLY A 184 -15.00 12.45 -24.58
C GLY A 184 -14.94 11.16 -23.77
N GLU A 185 -15.37 10.06 -24.42
CA GLU A 185 -15.46 8.73 -23.82
C GLU A 185 -14.12 8.18 -23.33
N MET A 186 -13.00 8.52 -24.00
CA MET A 186 -11.66 8.11 -23.58
C MET A 186 -11.01 9.07 -22.58
N GLY A 187 -11.54 10.29 -22.42
CA GLY A 187 -11.06 11.33 -21.52
C GLY A 187 -11.77 11.31 -20.17
N SER A 188 -12.35 12.46 -19.80
CA SER A 188 -12.99 12.64 -18.47
C SER A 188 -14.12 11.64 -18.20
N GLN A 189 -14.88 11.21 -19.23
CA GLN A 189 -15.93 10.21 -19.02
C GLN A 189 -15.37 8.84 -18.58
N ALA A 190 -14.20 8.43 -19.09
CA ALA A 190 -13.54 7.21 -18.61
C ALA A 190 -13.14 7.32 -17.13
N ILE A 191 -12.68 8.50 -16.69
CA ILE A 191 -12.35 8.74 -15.28
C ILE A 191 -13.61 8.65 -14.40
N VAL A 192 -14.71 9.26 -14.82
CA VAL A 192 -16.00 9.18 -14.10
C VAL A 192 -16.47 7.72 -14.01
N LYS A 193 -16.45 6.98 -15.13
CA LYS A 193 -16.82 5.57 -15.17
C LYS A 193 -15.95 4.69 -14.26
N LEU A 194 -14.64 4.94 -14.21
CA LEU A 194 -13.74 4.25 -13.27
C LEU A 194 -14.17 4.49 -11.83
N VAL A 195 -14.47 5.73 -11.47
CA VAL A 195 -14.86 6.12 -10.10
C VAL A 195 -16.23 5.53 -9.73
N GLU A 196 -17.19 5.51 -10.64
CA GLU A 196 -18.47 4.81 -10.44
C GLU A 196 -18.26 3.32 -10.19
N SER A 197 -17.38 2.67 -10.96
CA SER A 197 -17.00 1.27 -10.74
C SER A 197 -16.33 1.06 -9.37
N MET A 198 -15.50 2.01 -8.91
CA MET A 198 -14.89 1.96 -7.58
C MET A 198 -15.96 2.08 -6.47
N ASP A 199 -16.91 3.01 -6.61
CA ASP A 199 -18.00 3.21 -5.65
C ASP A 199 -18.90 1.96 -5.52
N GLU A 200 -19.13 1.25 -6.61
CA GLU A 200 -19.97 0.05 -6.66
C GLU A 200 -19.24 -1.23 -6.23
N TYR A 201 -18.01 -1.43 -6.71
CA TYR A 201 -17.31 -2.70 -6.60
C TYR A 201 -16.43 -2.82 -5.36
N ILE A 202 -15.76 -1.73 -4.94
CA ILE A 202 -14.91 -1.78 -3.74
C ILE A 202 -15.83 -1.77 -2.51
N PRO A 203 -15.77 -2.79 -1.64
CA PRO A 203 -16.62 -2.86 -0.46
C PRO A 203 -16.31 -1.72 0.52
N GLU A 204 -17.31 -1.25 1.24
CA GLU A 204 -17.06 -0.37 2.39
C GLU A 204 -16.33 -1.16 3.47
N PRO A 205 -15.13 -0.71 3.88
CA PRO A 205 -14.31 -1.50 4.79
C PRO A 205 -14.86 -1.48 6.22
N GLU A 206 -14.89 -2.67 6.83
CA GLU A 206 -15.11 -2.76 8.28
C GLU A 206 -13.91 -2.23 9.03
N ARG A 207 -14.14 -1.28 9.95
CA ARG A 207 -13.07 -0.63 10.70
C ARG A 207 -12.97 -1.20 12.11
N ALA A 208 -11.81 -1.72 12.47
CA ALA A 208 -11.53 -2.28 13.79
C ALA A 208 -11.35 -1.15 14.85
N VAL A 209 -12.37 -0.32 15.05
CA VAL A 209 -12.33 0.83 15.96
C VAL A 209 -12.32 0.46 17.44
N ASP A 210 -12.86 -0.71 17.80
CA ASP A 210 -12.93 -1.19 19.19
C ASP A 210 -11.61 -1.81 19.68
N GLY A 211 -10.62 -1.99 18.80
CA GLY A 211 -9.32 -2.52 19.15
C GLY A 211 -8.42 -1.52 19.88
N ALA A 212 -7.33 -2.00 20.49
CA ALA A 212 -6.28 -1.12 20.98
C ALA A 212 -5.61 -0.39 19.81
N PHE A 213 -5.43 0.93 19.93
CA PHE A 213 -4.81 1.75 18.89
C PHE A 213 -3.47 1.18 18.43
N LEU A 214 -3.29 1.08 17.12
CA LEU A 214 -2.05 0.70 16.46
C LEU A 214 -1.95 1.38 15.09
N MET A 215 -0.82 2.02 14.82
CA MET A 215 -0.49 2.67 13.57
C MET A 215 0.96 2.36 13.18
N PRO A 216 1.21 1.60 12.10
CA PRO A 216 2.55 1.47 11.54
C PRO A 216 3.09 2.81 11.07
N ILE A 217 4.35 3.10 11.37
CA ILE A 217 5.01 4.36 10.99
C ILE A 217 5.59 4.20 9.58
N GLU A 218 5.17 5.08 8.67
CA GLU A 218 5.65 5.12 7.30
C GLU A 218 6.76 6.13 7.11
N ASP A 219 6.51 7.37 7.55
CA ASP A 219 7.44 8.47 7.41
C ASP A 219 7.56 9.27 8.71
N VAL A 220 8.71 9.93 8.85
CA VAL A 220 9.02 10.76 10.02
C VAL A 220 9.50 12.12 9.56
N PHE A 221 8.79 13.16 9.96
CA PHE A 221 9.08 14.54 9.61
C PHE A 221 9.41 15.38 10.84
N SER A 222 10.30 16.36 10.69
CA SER A 222 10.51 17.42 11.66
C SER A 222 9.83 18.70 11.18
N ILE A 223 8.95 19.26 11.99
CA ILE A 223 8.31 20.55 11.71
C ILE A 223 8.90 21.60 12.63
N SER A 224 9.56 22.61 12.09
CA SER A 224 10.15 23.71 12.87
C SER A 224 9.14 24.34 13.80
N GLY A 225 9.46 24.39 15.11
CA GLY A 225 8.61 24.95 16.16
C GLY A 225 7.43 24.10 16.59
N ARG A 226 7.21 22.91 15.98
CA ARG A 226 6.10 21.99 16.34
C ARG A 226 6.59 20.64 16.87
N GLY A 227 7.72 20.12 16.38
CA GLY A 227 8.29 18.85 16.80
C GLY A 227 8.30 17.77 15.72
N THR A 228 8.34 16.52 16.12
CA THR A 228 8.35 15.35 15.23
C THR A 228 6.93 14.92 14.91
N VAL A 229 6.66 14.70 13.62
CA VAL A 229 5.41 14.13 13.12
C VAL A 229 5.72 12.78 12.51
N VAL A 230 4.96 11.77 12.88
CA VAL A 230 4.96 10.45 12.26
C VAL A 230 3.69 10.27 11.45
N THR A 231 3.81 9.69 10.27
CA THR A 231 2.65 9.40 9.42
C THR A 231 2.42 7.91 9.28
N GLY A 232 1.20 7.53 9.05
CA GLY A 232 0.80 6.17 8.78
C GLY A 232 -0.72 6.01 8.71
N ARG A 233 -1.16 4.85 8.25
CA ARG A 233 -2.56 4.45 8.34
C ARG A 233 -2.82 3.83 9.71
N VAL A 234 -3.88 4.25 10.38
CA VAL A 234 -4.34 3.60 11.61
C VAL A 234 -4.87 2.21 11.28
N GLU A 235 -4.17 1.17 11.72
CA GLU A 235 -4.53 -0.23 11.47
C GLU A 235 -5.76 -0.64 12.29
N ARG A 236 -5.80 -0.25 13.57
CA ARG A 236 -6.93 -0.49 14.47
C ARG A 236 -7.02 0.55 15.58
N GLY A 237 -8.19 0.61 16.21
CA GLY A 237 -8.46 1.47 17.36
C GLY A 237 -8.62 2.94 17.02
N ILE A 238 -8.53 3.75 18.05
CA ILE A 238 -8.67 5.22 18.00
C ILE A 238 -7.57 5.83 18.82
N VAL A 239 -6.98 6.94 18.35
CA VAL A 239 -6.06 7.80 19.11
C VAL A 239 -6.60 9.22 19.18
N LYS A 240 -6.54 9.83 20.35
CA LYS A 240 -6.97 11.22 20.58
C LYS A 240 -5.78 12.12 20.92
N THR A 241 -5.93 13.38 20.61
CA THR A 241 -4.98 14.41 21.08
C THR A 241 -4.93 14.41 22.61
N GLY A 242 -3.72 14.35 23.16
CA GLY A 242 -3.47 14.29 24.61
C GLY A 242 -3.23 12.87 25.15
N GLU A 243 -3.45 11.83 24.36
CA GLU A 243 -3.23 10.44 24.79
C GLU A 243 -1.74 10.05 24.80
N GLU A 244 -1.37 9.23 25.80
CA GLU A 244 -0.07 8.56 25.87
C GLU A 244 -0.04 7.37 24.91
N VAL A 245 1.05 7.24 24.18
CA VAL A 245 1.31 6.15 23.22
C VAL A 245 2.73 5.62 23.41
N GLU A 246 2.97 4.42 22.91
CA GLU A 246 4.30 3.81 22.81
C GLU A 246 4.75 3.72 21.37
N ILE A 247 6.07 3.87 21.16
CA ILE A 247 6.76 3.61 19.90
C ILE A 247 7.49 2.28 20.07
N VAL A 248 7.10 1.27 19.30
CA VAL A 248 7.54 -0.12 19.49
C VAL A 248 8.18 -0.68 18.22
N GLY A 249 9.23 -1.49 18.40
CA GLY A 249 9.97 -2.17 17.33
C GLY A 249 11.26 -1.47 16.95
N MET A 250 12.16 -2.17 16.28
CA MET A 250 13.46 -1.72 15.76
C MET A 250 14.44 -1.23 16.85
N LYS A 251 13.95 -0.44 17.80
CA LYS A 251 14.68 0.18 18.93
C LYS A 251 14.00 -0.15 20.26
N GLU A 252 14.58 0.32 21.35
CA GLU A 252 13.94 0.26 22.66
C GLU A 252 12.58 0.97 22.64
N THR A 253 11.60 0.36 23.29
CA THR A 253 10.25 0.92 23.39
C THR A 253 10.28 2.22 24.18
N THR A 254 9.73 3.27 23.60
CA THR A 254 9.67 4.60 24.24
C THR A 254 8.22 5.08 24.34
N LYS A 255 7.94 5.91 25.34
CA LYS A 255 6.63 6.54 25.58
C LYS A 255 6.64 7.99 25.16
N THR A 256 5.52 8.43 24.57
CA THR A 256 5.30 9.81 24.20
C THR A 256 3.82 10.16 24.29
N VAL A 257 3.46 11.41 23.99
CA VAL A 257 2.08 11.89 23.96
C VAL A 257 1.78 12.46 22.58
N VAL A 258 0.64 12.09 22.03
CA VAL A 258 0.13 12.68 20.79
C VAL A 258 -0.42 14.07 21.09
N THR A 259 0.20 15.11 20.56
CA THR A 259 -0.20 16.52 20.80
C THR A 259 -1.05 17.11 19.68
N GLY A 260 -1.20 16.39 18.58
CA GLY A 260 -2.06 16.79 17.46
C GLY A 260 -2.20 15.65 16.46
N VAL A 261 -3.33 15.59 15.80
CA VAL A 261 -3.66 14.65 14.74
C VAL A 261 -4.09 15.45 13.52
N GLU A 262 -3.53 15.12 12.36
CA GLU A 262 -3.84 15.78 11.10
C GLU A 262 -4.07 14.73 9.99
N MET A 263 -4.99 15.02 9.08
CA MET A 263 -5.20 14.27 7.85
C MET A 263 -5.37 15.25 6.69
N PHE A 264 -4.60 15.09 5.61
CA PHE A 264 -4.59 16.00 4.45
C PHE A 264 -4.47 17.49 4.85
N ARG A 265 -3.57 17.79 5.79
CA ARG A 265 -3.32 19.15 6.35
C ARG A 265 -4.51 19.77 7.11
N LYS A 266 -5.57 19.00 7.37
CA LYS A 266 -6.72 19.39 8.20
C LYS A 266 -6.56 18.80 9.60
N LEU A 267 -7.01 19.51 10.63
CA LEU A 267 -6.94 19.05 12.03
C LEU A 267 -8.05 18.04 12.32
N LEU A 268 -7.68 17.03 13.11
CA LEU A 268 -8.60 16.02 13.65
C LEU A 268 -8.56 16.05 15.18
N ASP A 269 -9.71 15.81 15.83
CA ASP A 269 -9.75 15.58 17.27
C ASP A 269 -9.20 14.19 17.62
N GLU A 270 -9.43 13.23 16.73
CA GLU A 270 -8.99 11.85 16.86
C GLU A 270 -8.70 11.21 15.49
N GLY A 271 -7.73 10.27 15.46
CA GLY A 271 -7.48 9.37 14.35
C GLY A 271 -8.13 8.01 14.62
N ARG A 272 -8.84 7.45 13.64
CA ARG A 272 -9.57 6.18 13.73
C ARG A 272 -9.00 5.15 12.79
N ALA A 273 -9.24 3.87 13.07
CA ALA A 273 -8.93 2.78 12.15
C ALA A 273 -9.34 3.12 10.71
N GLY A 274 -8.41 3.00 9.78
CA GLY A 274 -8.56 3.36 8.37
C GLY A 274 -8.10 4.76 7.99
N ASP A 275 -7.92 5.69 8.93
CA ASP A 275 -7.44 7.04 8.61
C ASP A 275 -5.93 7.05 8.32
N ASN A 276 -5.52 7.78 7.29
CA ASN A 276 -4.12 8.11 7.04
C ASN A 276 -3.79 9.41 7.78
N ILE A 277 -3.10 9.33 8.89
CA ILE A 277 -2.86 10.47 9.77
C ILE A 277 -1.39 10.83 9.91
N GLY A 278 -1.15 12.10 10.22
CA GLY A 278 0.08 12.58 10.84
C GLY A 278 -0.15 12.82 12.31
N ALA A 279 0.58 12.12 13.16
CA ALA A 279 0.55 12.29 14.63
C ALA A 279 1.75 13.11 15.09
N LEU A 280 1.48 14.24 15.74
CA LEU A 280 2.51 15.10 16.32
C LEU A 280 2.88 14.57 17.72
N LEU A 281 4.17 14.26 17.93
CA LEU A 281 4.68 13.64 19.14
C LEU A 281 5.40 14.65 20.03
N ARG A 282 5.13 14.57 21.35
CA ARG A 282 5.75 15.45 22.36
C ARG A 282 7.15 15.00 22.72
N GLY A 283 8.13 15.89 22.58
CA GLY A 283 9.49 15.68 23.09
C GLY A 283 10.29 14.58 22.39
N THR A 284 9.73 13.98 21.33
CA THR A 284 10.39 12.96 20.53
C THR A 284 11.20 13.62 19.42
N LYS A 285 12.49 13.28 19.30
CA LYS A 285 13.33 13.74 18.20
C LYS A 285 13.17 12.84 16.98
N ARG A 286 13.50 13.38 15.80
CA ARG A 286 13.39 12.65 14.54
C ARG A 286 14.26 11.38 14.50
N ASP A 287 15.44 11.41 15.10
CA ASP A 287 16.39 10.28 15.17
C ASP A 287 16.01 9.20 16.18
N GLU A 288 15.07 9.49 17.08
CA GLU A 288 14.52 8.52 18.03
C GLU A 288 13.43 7.64 17.44
N VAL A 289 12.87 8.03 16.29
CA VAL A 289 11.78 7.32 15.60
C VAL A 289 12.19 7.00 14.17
N GLU A 290 11.79 5.84 13.67
CA GLU A 290 12.05 5.45 12.29
C GLU A 290 10.89 4.66 11.68
N ARG A 291 10.87 4.61 10.35
CA ARG A 291 9.97 3.76 9.58
C ARG A 291 10.11 2.29 10.01
N GLY A 292 8.99 1.60 10.15
CA GLY A 292 8.95 0.20 10.57
C GLY A 292 8.63 -0.01 12.05
N GLN A 293 8.75 1.02 12.87
CA GLN A 293 8.17 1.03 14.20
C GLN A 293 6.65 1.19 14.12
N VAL A 294 5.96 0.89 15.20
CA VAL A 294 4.53 1.17 15.34
C VAL A 294 4.28 2.16 16.47
N LEU A 295 3.31 3.04 16.27
CA LEU A 295 2.73 3.85 17.32
C LEU A 295 1.50 3.12 17.86
N CYS A 296 1.44 2.86 19.16
CA CYS A 296 0.38 2.03 19.71
C CYS A 296 -0.07 2.48 21.10
N LYS A 297 -1.22 1.95 21.54
CA LYS A 297 -1.65 2.08 22.93
C LYS A 297 -0.62 1.41 23.85
N PRO A 298 -0.23 2.03 24.98
CA PRO A 298 0.78 1.46 25.87
C PRO A 298 0.48 0.01 26.28
N GLY A 299 1.47 -0.87 26.11
CA GLY A 299 1.40 -2.28 26.47
C GLY A 299 0.52 -3.14 25.56
N SER A 300 0.05 -2.64 24.41
CA SER A 300 -0.85 -3.39 23.51
C SER A 300 -0.16 -4.29 22.52
N ILE A 301 1.13 -4.08 22.27
CA ILE A 301 1.97 -4.91 21.40
C ILE A 301 3.42 -4.86 21.92
N THR A 302 4.17 -5.93 21.65
CA THR A 302 5.57 -6.07 22.07
C THR A 302 6.48 -6.34 20.89
N PRO A 303 7.78 -5.95 20.96
CA PRO A 303 8.73 -6.27 19.90
C PRO A 303 9.26 -7.69 20.09
N HIS A 304 9.46 -8.41 18.99
CA HIS A 304 9.91 -9.80 18.97
C HIS A 304 10.97 -10.03 17.89
N THR A 305 11.87 -10.98 18.17
CA THR A 305 12.93 -11.39 17.24
C THR A 305 12.79 -12.81 16.74
N LYS A 306 12.00 -13.67 17.42
CA LYS A 306 11.89 -15.09 17.05
C LYS A 306 10.45 -15.57 17.06
N PHE A 307 10.05 -16.24 15.98
CA PHE A 307 8.68 -16.74 15.81
C PHE A 307 8.63 -17.98 14.93
N GLU A 308 7.58 -18.76 15.07
CA GLU A 308 7.16 -19.81 14.13
C GLU A 308 6.23 -19.21 13.09
N CYS A 309 6.32 -19.67 11.86
CA CYS A 309 5.49 -19.22 10.76
C CYS A 309 5.15 -20.34 9.77
N GLU A 310 4.09 -20.10 9.02
CA GLU A 310 3.75 -20.87 7.81
C GLU A 310 4.09 -19.99 6.60
N VAL A 311 4.84 -20.56 5.66
CA VAL A 311 5.30 -19.85 4.46
C VAL A 311 5.01 -20.67 3.22
N TYR A 312 4.37 -20.03 2.25
CA TYR A 312 4.30 -20.52 0.87
C TYR A 312 5.47 -19.97 0.09
N VAL A 313 6.23 -20.85 -0.54
CA VAL A 313 7.40 -20.50 -1.35
C VAL A 313 6.99 -20.44 -2.82
N LEU A 314 7.05 -19.24 -3.40
CA LEU A 314 6.64 -19.01 -4.79
C LEU A 314 7.49 -19.81 -5.77
N GLY A 315 6.81 -20.46 -6.72
CA GLY A 315 7.42 -21.19 -7.82
C GLY A 315 7.97 -20.28 -8.91
N LYS A 316 8.67 -20.91 -9.86
CA LYS A 316 9.28 -20.22 -11.01
C LYS A 316 8.24 -19.49 -11.86
N ASP A 317 7.10 -20.12 -12.10
CA ASP A 317 6.04 -19.59 -12.96
C ASP A 317 5.30 -18.42 -12.29
N GLU A 318 5.39 -18.32 -10.96
CA GLU A 318 4.89 -17.21 -10.14
C GLU A 318 5.93 -16.08 -9.97
N GLY A 319 7.07 -16.14 -10.68
CA GLY A 319 8.16 -15.16 -10.55
C GLY A 319 9.08 -15.37 -9.35
N GLY A 320 8.87 -16.45 -8.59
CA GLY A 320 9.62 -16.81 -7.40
C GLY A 320 10.98 -17.48 -7.67
N ARG A 321 11.35 -18.41 -6.80
CA ARG A 321 12.62 -19.14 -6.86
C ARG A 321 12.62 -20.22 -7.95
N HIS A 322 13.84 -20.55 -8.43
CA HIS A 322 14.09 -21.66 -9.35
C HIS A 322 14.79 -22.84 -8.65
N THR A 323 15.33 -22.59 -7.46
CA THR A 323 16.14 -23.55 -6.71
C THR A 323 15.63 -23.67 -5.30
N PRO A 324 15.80 -24.83 -4.65
CA PRO A 324 15.46 -24.98 -3.24
C PRO A 324 16.30 -24.08 -2.35
N PHE A 325 15.85 -23.86 -1.13
CA PHE A 325 16.68 -23.32 -0.06
C PHE A 325 16.84 -24.33 1.07
N PHE A 326 17.87 -24.12 1.87
CA PHE A 326 18.30 -25.02 2.92
C PHE A 326 18.20 -24.32 4.28
N ASP A 327 18.41 -25.11 5.33
CA ASP A 327 18.49 -24.59 6.70
C ASP A 327 19.53 -23.44 6.79
N GLY A 328 19.20 -22.42 7.59
CA GLY A 328 20.02 -21.21 7.70
C GLY A 328 19.87 -20.21 6.54
N TYR A 329 18.88 -20.37 5.65
CA TYR A 329 18.55 -19.39 4.62
C TYR A 329 18.24 -18.03 5.20
N ARG A 330 18.75 -16.94 4.60
CA ARG A 330 18.65 -15.57 5.15
C ARG A 330 18.07 -14.58 4.15
N PRO A 331 16.75 -14.59 3.91
CA PRO A 331 16.07 -13.60 3.10
C PRO A 331 15.71 -12.35 3.91
N GLN A 332 15.04 -11.41 3.24
CA GLN A 332 14.40 -10.26 3.86
C GLN A 332 12.92 -10.57 4.11
N PHE A 333 12.47 -10.29 5.33
CA PHE A 333 11.08 -10.41 5.77
C PHE A 333 10.46 -9.03 5.82
N TYR A 334 9.40 -8.82 5.05
CA TYR A 334 8.69 -7.55 4.94
C TYR A 334 7.47 -7.57 5.84
N PHE A 335 7.51 -6.77 6.91
CA PHE A 335 6.41 -6.59 7.86
C PHE A 335 5.90 -5.17 7.78
N ARG A 336 4.59 -4.97 7.59
CA ARG A 336 3.96 -3.64 7.54
C ARG A 336 4.77 -2.66 6.68
N THR A 337 5.51 -1.74 7.30
CA THR A 337 6.23 -0.65 6.62
C THR A 337 7.74 -0.86 6.53
N THR A 338 8.28 -2.01 6.95
CA THR A 338 9.72 -2.29 6.95
C THR A 338 10.08 -3.70 6.53
N ASP A 339 11.35 -3.90 6.27
CA ASP A 339 11.98 -5.20 6.04
C ASP A 339 13.11 -5.46 7.03
N VAL A 340 13.24 -6.72 7.44
CA VAL A 340 14.30 -7.19 8.34
C VAL A 340 14.85 -8.51 7.82
N THR A 341 16.16 -8.66 7.84
CA THR A 341 16.80 -9.94 7.53
C THR A 341 16.54 -10.93 8.66
N GLY A 342 16.15 -12.16 8.31
CA GLY A 342 15.95 -13.25 9.26
C GLY A 342 16.61 -14.54 8.79
N ALA A 343 17.05 -15.37 9.73
CA ALA A 343 17.52 -16.72 9.47
C ALA A 343 16.34 -17.70 9.62
N CYS A 344 16.19 -18.59 8.64
CA CYS A 344 15.18 -19.66 8.64
C CYS A 344 15.77 -20.94 9.24
N ASP A 345 15.15 -21.48 10.28
CA ASP A 345 15.46 -22.76 10.85
C ASP A 345 14.36 -23.76 10.43
N LEU A 346 14.72 -24.75 9.63
CA LEU A 346 13.78 -25.75 9.11
C LEU A 346 13.44 -26.81 10.17
N PRO A 347 12.25 -27.41 10.13
CA PRO A 347 11.87 -28.44 11.07
C PRO A 347 12.75 -29.70 10.90
N SER A 348 12.97 -30.41 12.01
CA SER A 348 13.77 -31.62 12.03
C SER A 348 13.30 -32.65 10.98
N GLY A 349 14.22 -33.09 10.12
CA GLY A 349 13.94 -34.03 9.04
C GLY A 349 13.65 -33.38 7.68
N THR A 350 13.58 -32.04 7.62
CA THR A 350 13.47 -31.30 6.37
C THR A 350 14.84 -30.81 5.97
N GLU A 351 15.41 -31.36 4.92
CA GLU A 351 16.75 -30.98 4.42
C GLU A 351 16.68 -29.71 3.54
N MET A 352 15.60 -29.57 2.78
CA MET A 352 15.41 -28.44 1.84
C MET A 352 13.91 -28.15 1.65
N VAL A 353 13.63 -26.96 1.16
CA VAL A 353 12.28 -26.50 0.76
C VAL A 353 12.32 -26.14 -0.72
N MET A 354 11.40 -26.73 -1.49
CA MET A 354 11.28 -26.51 -2.92
C MET A 354 10.39 -25.31 -3.25
N PRO A 355 10.62 -24.63 -4.39
CA PRO A 355 9.63 -23.70 -4.93
C PRO A 355 8.27 -24.39 -5.12
N GLY A 356 7.19 -23.75 -4.66
CA GLY A 356 5.83 -24.31 -4.64
C GLY A 356 5.43 -25.00 -3.32
N ASP A 357 6.37 -25.18 -2.39
CA ASP A 357 6.08 -25.81 -1.10
C ASP A 357 5.43 -24.87 -0.10
N ASN A 358 4.59 -25.43 0.76
CA ASN A 358 4.19 -24.85 2.04
C ASN A 358 5.08 -25.41 3.15
N VAL A 359 5.69 -24.56 3.94
CA VAL A 359 6.59 -24.96 5.02
C VAL A 359 6.27 -24.24 6.32
N GLN A 360 6.28 -25.01 7.41
CA GLN A 360 6.35 -24.44 8.76
C GLN A 360 7.82 -24.33 9.16
N MET A 361 8.25 -23.17 9.60
CA MET A 361 9.63 -22.96 10.02
C MET A 361 9.70 -21.94 11.16
N THR A 362 10.85 -21.92 11.83
CA THR A 362 11.19 -20.89 12.80
C THR A 362 12.04 -19.83 12.13
N VAL A 363 11.78 -18.56 12.44
CA VAL A 363 12.56 -17.45 11.92
C VAL A 363 13.17 -16.66 13.08
N SER A 364 14.45 -16.34 12.96
CA SER A 364 15.18 -15.48 13.88
C SER A 364 15.61 -14.19 13.16
N LEU A 365 15.00 -13.06 13.52
CA LEU A 365 15.27 -11.75 12.93
C LEU A 365 16.50 -11.10 13.54
N ILE A 366 17.20 -10.27 12.76
CA ILE A 366 18.36 -9.48 13.24
C ILE A 366 17.97 -8.24 14.04
N ALA A 367 16.71 -7.82 13.98
CA ALA A 367 16.16 -6.67 14.72
C ALA A 367 14.74 -6.99 15.21
N PRO A 368 14.33 -6.44 16.37
CA PRO A 368 13.02 -6.69 16.92
C PRO A 368 11.92 -5.96 16.11
N ILE A 369 10.82 -6.64 15.84
CA ILE A 369 9.64 -6.11 15.13
C ILE A 369 8.46 -6.15 16.08
N ALA A 370 7.63 -5.10 16.09
CA ALA A 370 6.33 -5.11 16.75
C ALA A 370 5.44 -6.16 16.08
N MET A 371 5.18 -7.26 16.79
CA MET A 371 4.63 -8.49 16.22
C MET A 371 3.49 -9.05 17.05
N GLU A 372 2.56 -9.72 16.39
CA GLU A 372 1.49 -10.50 16.98
C GLU A 372 1.21 -11.73 16.11
N GLU A 373 0.59 -12.76 16.68
CA GLU A 373 0.15 -13.93 15.92
C GLU A 373 -0.89 -13.52 14.85
N GLY A 374 -0.81 -14.14 13.68
CA GLY A 374 -1.62 -13.78 12.53
C GLY A 374 -1.03 -12.64 11.66
N LEU A 375 0.08 -12.01 12.06
CA LEU A 375 0.72 -10.98 11.22
C LEU A 375 1.26 -11.61 9.94
N ARG A 376 0.83 -11.07 8.80
CA ARG A 376 1.29 -11.49 7.47
C ARG A 376 2.59 -10.79 7.11
N PHE A 377 3.40 -11.47 6.29
CA PHE A 377 4.65 -10.92 5.76
C PHE A 377 4.97 -11.49 4.38
N ALA A 378 5.76 -10.74 3.62
CA ALA A 378 6.36 -11.20 2.38
C ALA A 378 7.83 -11.56 2.60
N VAL A 379 8.32 -12.55 1.87
CA VAL A 379 9.74 -12.97 1.85
C VAL A 379 10.35 -12.56 0.53
N ARG A 380 11.49 -11.85 0.57
CA ARG A 380 12.17 -11.36 -0.64
C ARG A 380 13.65 -11.70 -0.63
N GLU A 381 14.17 -11.97 -1.82
CA GLU A 381 15.58 -12.22 -2.10
C GLU A 381 16.00 -11.60 -3.43
N GLY A 382 17.12 -10.87 -3.45
CA GLY A 382 17.68 -10.32 -4.68
C GLY A 382 16.71 -9.43 -5.48
N GLY A 383 15.84 -8.69 -4.80
CA GLY A 383 14.84 -7.82 -5.44
C GLY A 383 13.55 -8.52 -5.90
N ARG A 384 13.39 -9.82 -5.62
CA ARG A 384 12.20 -10.61 -5.99
C ARG A 384 11.44 -11.07 -4.77
N THR A 385 10.11 -11.11 -4.87
CA THR A 385 9.27 -11.80 -3.89
C THR A 385 9.40 -13.31 -4.12
N VAL A 386 9.80 -14.04 -3.08
CA VAL A 386 10.06 -15.47 -3.15
C VAL A 386 9.15 -16.29 -2.25
N GLY A 387 8.34 -15.64 -1.44
CA GLY A 387 7.35 -16.30 -0.61
C GLY A 387 6.48 -15.31 0.16
N ALA A 388 5.44 -15.85 0.76
CA ALA A 388 4.55 -15.16 1.67
C ALA A 388 4.22 -16.03 2.85
N GLY A 389 4.03 -15.44 4.01
CA GLY A 389 3.76 -16.20 5.22
C GLY A 389 2.94 -15.45 6.25
N VAL A 390 2.62 -16.19 7.29
CA VAL A 390 1.91 -15.68 8.46
C VAL A 390 2.60 -16.16 9.75
N VAL A 391 2.70 -15.27 10.73
CA VAL A 391 3.21 -15.61 12.07
C VAL A 391 2.20 -16.50 12.75
N SER A 392 2.58 -17.75 13.05
CA SER A 392 1.73 -18.71 13.73
C SER A 392 1.91 -18.70 15.24
N LYS A 393 3.13 -18.40 15.70
CA LYS A 393 3.44 -18.34 17.14
C LYS A 393 4.66 -17.49 17.42
N ILE A 394 4.62 -16.72 18.49
CA ILE A 394 5.75 -15.92 18.98
C ILE A 394 6.56 -16.76 19.98
N LEU A 395 7.88 -16.73 19.84
CA LEU A 395 8.81 -17.49 20.69
C LEU A 395 9.68 -16.57 21.59
N GLU A 396 10.17 -15.42 21.05
CA GLU A 396 11.04 -14.49 21.78
C GLU A 396 10.84 -13.04 21.27
#